data_e967bb195ea6af0f06feaa4a379d7fc7
#
_entry.id   e967bb195ea6af0f06feaa4a379d7fc7
#
_cell.length_a   1.000
_cell.length_b   1.000
_cell.length_c   1.000
_cell.angle_alpha   90.00
_cell.angle_beta   90.00
_cell.angle_gamma   90.00
#
_symmetry.space_group_name_H-M   'P 1'
#
loop_
_entity.id
_entity.type
_entity.pdbx_description
1 polymer ?
#
loop_
_entity_poly.entity_id
_entity_poly.type
_entity_poly.pdbx_seq_one_letter_code
_entity_poly.pdbx_strand_id
1 'polypeptide(L)'
;VLSDAAEIVLIELCHILDLNVNFHLSSDLDTGDKIRQYRIMELCKKFNAGMYVNPIGGKEIDMYFHEEFHPIKLRFIERLDDWGNYSIIHYLFTKGRQATKEILNEYKLIN
;
A
#
# COMPACT_ATOMS: atom_id res chain seq x y z
N VAL A 1 -13.51 3.56 17.68
CA VAL A 1 -12.27 2.81 17.77
C VAL A 1 -11.23 3.41 16.84
N LEU A 2 -9.97 3.31 17.18
CA LEU A 2 -8.87 3.93 16.42
C LEU A 2 -8.83 3.43 14.96
N SER A 3 -9.10 2.16 14.72
CA SER A 3 -9.13 1.61 13.36
C SER A 3 -10.22 2.24 12.49
N ASP A 4 -11.37 2.54 13.07
CA ASP A 4 -12.47 3.20 12.35
C ASP A 4 -12.09 4.63 11.95
N ALA A 5 -11.44 5.35 12.87
CA ALA A 5 -10.95 6.70 12.60
C ALA A 5 -9.88 6.69 11.49
N ALA A 6 -8.95 5.74 11.53
CA ALA A 6 -7.91 5.58 10.50
C ALA A 6 -8.52 5.28 9.13
N GLU A 7 -9.53 4.43 9.07
CA GLU A 7 -10.24 4.10 7.82
C GLU A 7 -10.88 5.35 7.21
N ILE A 8 -11.61 6.13 8.02
CA ILE A 8 -12.25 7.36 7.56
C ILE A 8 -11.22 8.35 7.01
N VAL A 9 -10.10 8.55 7.72
CA VAL A 9 -9.04 9.45 7.28
C VAL A 9 -8.43 9.00 5.95
N LEU A 10 -8.16 7.70 5.78
CA LEU A 10 -7.61 7.17 4.54
C LEU A 10 -8.56 7.36 3.37
N ILE A 11 -9.85 7.11 3.55
CA ILE A 11 -10.86 7.29 2.51
C ILE A 11 -10.93 8.75 2.09
N GLU A 12 -10.97 9.67 3.05
CA GLU A 12 -11.02 11.11 2.76
C GLU A 12 -9.75 11.60 2.07
N LEU A 13 -8.57 11.14 2.47
CA LEU A 13 -7.32 11.48 1.80
C LEU A 13 -7.32 11.00 0.33
N CYS A 14 -7.82 9.81 0.08
CA CYS A 14 -7.94 9.31 -1.29
C CYS A 14 -8.89 10.15 -2.13
N HIS A 15 -10.02 10.62 -1.55
CA HIS A 15 -10.93 11.53 -2.23
C HIS A 15 -10.27 12.87 -2.54
N ILE A 16 -9.57 13.45 -1.57
CA ILE A 16 -8.86 14.73 -1.75
C ILE A 16 -7.82 14.64 -2.86
N LEU A 17 -7.13 13.49 -2.95
CA LEU A 17 -6.06 13.27 -3.92
C LEU A 17 -6.54 12.62 -5.23
N ASP A 18 -7.85 12.46 -5.40
CA ASP A 18 -8.46 11.83 -6.58
C ASP A 18 -7.92 10.42 -6.85
N LEU A 19 -7.65 9.66 -5.79
CA LEU A 19 -7.22 8.28 -5.90
C LEU A 19 -8.42 7.35 -5.95
N ASN A 20 -8.51 6.53 -6.99
CA ASN A 20 -9.56 5.53 -7.12
C ASN A 20 -9.08 4.22 -6.49
N VAL A 21 -9.48 3.98 -5.24
CA VAL A 21 -9.04 2.84 -4.44
C VAL A 21 -10.24 2.08 -3.91
N ASN A 22 -10.21 0.76 -4.00
CA ASN A 22 -11.16 -0.11 -3.33
C ASN A 22 -10.64 -0.46 -1.94
N PHE A 23 -11.42 -0.15 -0.91
CA PHE A 23 -11.06 -0.41 0.48
C PHE A 23 -11.73 -1.67 0.99
N HIS A 24 -10.96 -2.48 1.69
CA HIS A 24 -11.46 -3.69 2.35
C HIS A 24 -10.84 -3.79 3.75
N LEU A 25 -11.64 -4.21 4.71
CA LEU A 25 -11.15 -4.55 6.03
C LEU A 25 -10.68 -6.00 6.02
N SER A 26 -9.42 -6.23 6.35
CA SER A 26 -8.87 -7.59 6.37
C SER A 26 -9.56 -8.49 7.40
N SER A 27 -10.12 -7.89 8.45
CA SER A 27 -10.91 -8.62 9.46
C SER A 27 -12.21 -9.18 8.91
N ASP A 28 -12.74 -8.64 7.81
CA ASP A 28 -13.95 -9.13 7.15
C ASP A 28 -13.65 -10.28 6.17
N LEU A 29 -12.39 -10.63 5.99
CA LEU A 29 -11.94 -11.61 5.03
C LEU A 29 -11.41 -12.85 5.75
N ASP A 30 -11.95 -14.02 5.38
CA ASP A 30 -11.48 -15.29 5.92
C ASP A 30 -10.18 -15.70 5.24
N THR A 31 -9.11 -15.74 6.02
CA THR A 31 -7.79 -16.22 5.59
C THR A 31 -7.41 -17.53 6.29
N GLY A 32 -8.35 -18.16 7.00
CA GLY A 32 -8.08 -19.34 7.80
C GLY A 32 -7.10 -19.02 8.93
N ASP A 33 -6.22 -19.96 9.22
CA ASP A 33 -5.20 -19.81 10.27
C ASP A 33 -3.89 -19.21 9.74
N LYS A 34 -3.90 -18.66 8.54
CA LYS A 34 -2.71 -18.09 7.90
C LYS A 34 -2.24 -16.83 8.61
N ILE A 35 -0.92 -16.69 8.76
CA ILE A 35 -0.27 -15.54 9.39
C ILE A 35 0.84 -14.99 8.49
N ARG A 36 1.28 -13.76 8.75
CA ARG A 36 2.38 -13.09 8.07
C ARG A 36 2.21 -13.11 6.55
N GLN A 37 3.27 -13.43 5.80
CA GLN A 37 3.24 -13.47 4.34
C GLN A 37 2.19 -14.43 3.76
N TYR A 38 1.90 -15.52 4.46
CA TYR A 38 0.90 -16.49 4.00
C TYR A 38 -0.51 -15.90 4.04
N ARG A 39 -0.78 -15.06 5.03
CA ARG A 39 -2.04 -14.32 5.08
C ARG A 39 -2.17 -13.33 3.92
N ILE A 40 -1.09 -12.63 3.60
CA ILE A 40 -1.04 -11.70 2.46
C ILE A 40 -1.28 -12.45 1.16
N MET A 41 -0.65 -13.60 0.99
CA MET A 41 -0.85 -14.45 -0.19
C MET A 41 -2.31 -14.88 -0.31
N GLU A 42 -2.94 -15.24 0.79
CA GLU A 42 -4.34 -15.65 0.82
C GLU A 42 -5.27 -14.48 0.44
N LEU A 43 -4.99 -13.29 0.93
CA LEU A 43 -5.72 -12.08 0.55
C LEU A 43 -5.57 -11.80 -0.96
N CYS A 44 -4.36 -11.91 -1.49
CA CYS A 44 -4.13 -11.76 -2.92
C CYS A 44 -4.93 -12.75 -3.76
N LYS A 45 -5.02 -13.98 -3.33
CA LYS A 45 -5.83 -15.02 -4.00
C LYS A 45 -7.32 -14.66 -3.97
N LYS A 46 -7.84 -14.19 -2.83
CA LYS A 46 -9.24 -13.79 -2.69
C LYS A 46 -9.63 -12.66 -3.64
N PHE A 47 -8.72 -11.74 -3.90
CA PHE A 47 -8.94 -10.63 -4.83
C PHE A 47 -8.49 -10.93 -6.25
N ASN A 48 -8.02 -12.15 -6.51
CA ASN A 48 -7.47 -12.54 -7.81
C ASN A 48 -6.38 -11.57 -8.27
N ALA A 49 -5.52 -11.14 -7.34
CA ALA A 49 -4.46 -10.18 -7.60
C ALA A 49 -3.30 -10.82 -8.35
N GLY A 50 -2.80 -10.12 -9.35
CA GLY A 50 -1.61 -10.54 -10.10
C GLY A 50 -0.31 -9.99 -9.53
N MET A 51 -0.40 -8.99 -8.66
CA MET A 51 0.76 -8.32 -8.08
C MET A 51 0.47 -7.88 -6.65
N TYR A 52 1.44 -8.07 -5.77
CA TYR A 52 1.46 -7.50 -4.43
C TYR A 52 2.58 -6.47 -4.35
N VAL A 53 2.26 -5.27 -3.88
CA VAL A 53 3.21 -4.17 -3.79
C VAL A 53 3.38 -3.77 -2.33
N ASN A 54 4.62 -3.69 -1.89
CA ASN A 54 4.97 -3.30 -0.52
C ASN A 54 5.97 -2.14 -0.53
N PRO A 55 6.02 -1.32 0.52
CA PRO A 55 7.07 -0.31 0.66
C PRO A 55 8.47 -0.92 0.64
N ILE A 56 9.46 -0.14 0.20
CA ILE A 56 10.86 -0.57 0.08
C ILE A 56 11.44 -1.10 1.40
N GLY A 57 10.95 -0.59 2.54
CA GLY A 57 11.38 -1.06 3.86
C GLY A 57 11.04 -2.52 4.16
N GLY A 58 10.09 -3.11 3.43
CA GLY A 58 9.76 -4.53 3.54
C GLY A 58 10.64 -5.45 2.72
N LYS A 59 11.50 -4.90 1.86
CA LYS A 59 12.26 -5.69 0.90
C LYS A 59 13.17 -6.73 1.57
N GLU A 60 13.82 -6.37 2.65
CA GLU A 60 14.72 -7.28 3.37
C GLU A 60 13.98 -8.50 3.95
N ILE A 61 12.72 -8.32 4.29
CA ILE A 61 11.89 -9.39 4.85
C ILE A 61 11.23 -10.19 3.73
N ASP A 62 10.63 -9.51 2.76
CA ASP A 62 9.77 -10.13 1.76
C ASP A 62 10.55 -10.71 0.58
N MET A 63 11.79 -10.26 0.33
CA MET A 63 12.59 -10.74 -0.79
C MET A 63 12.86 -12.24 -0.76
N TYR A 64 12.90 -12.82 0.44
CA TYR A 64 13.11 -14.26 0.59
C TYR A 64 11.88 -15.10 0.19
N PHE A 65 10.74 -14.45 -0.03
CA PHE A 65 9.48 -15.11 -0.30
C PHE A 65 8.99 -14.93 -1.73
N HIS A 66 9.81 -14.38 -2.63
CA HIS A 66 9.43 -14.15 -4.02
C HIS A 66 8.90 -15.42 -4.71
N GLU A 67 9.56 -16.54 -4.51
CA GLU A 67 9.15 -17.81 -5.11
C GLU A 67 7.83 -18.32 -4.52
N GLU A 68 7.64 -18.11 -3.22
CA GLU A 68 6.42 -18.53 -2.53
C GLU A 68 5.20 -17.73 -3.00
N PHE A 69 5.39 -16.48 -3.42
CA PHE A 69 4.33 -15.64 -3.97
C PHE A 69 3.92 -16.01 -5.39
N HIS A 70 4.77 -16.73 -6.12
CA HIS A 70 4.45 -17.12 -7.49
C HIS A 70 3.10 -17.86 -7.58
N PRO A 71 2.21 -17.54 -8.55
CA PRO A 71 2.39 -16.65 -9.70
C PRO A 71 2.14 -15.15 -9.43
N ILE A 72 1.88 -14.77 -8.19
CA ILE A 72 1.69 -13.37 -7.81
C ILE A 72 3.06 -12.68 -7.83
N LYS A 73 3.16 -11.57 -8.54
CA LYS A 73 4.40 -10.80 -8.61
C LYS A 73 4.57 -9.97 -7.33
N LEU A 74 5.71 -10.14 -6.65
CA LEU A 74 6.09 -9.31 -5.51
C LEU A 74 6.95 -8.15 -6.00
N ARG A 75 6.54 -6.92 -5.69
CA ARG A 75 7.26 -5.71 -6.07
C ARG A 75 7.35 -4.76 -4.90
N PHE A 76 8.32 -3.86 -4.95
CA PHE A 76 8.52 -2.86 -3.92
C PHE A 76 8.46 -1.46 -4.51
N ILE A 77 7.83 -0.53 -3.78
CA ILE A 77 7.79 0.87 -4.17
C ILE A 77 9.06 1.55 -3.71
N GLU A 78 9.80 2.13 -4.64
CA GLU A 78 10.90 3.04 -4.36
C GLU A 78 10.49 4.45 -4.78
N ARG A 79 10.49 5.36 -3.81
CA ARG A 79 10.15 6.77 -4.08
C ARG A 79 11.29 7.44 -4.83
N LEU A 80 10.92 8.31 -5.76
CA LEU A 80 11.88 9.08 -6.57
C LEU A 80 11.93 10.56 -6.19
N ASP A 81 11.00 10.99 -5.31
CA ASP A 81 10.94 12.37 -4.85
C ASP A 81 11.96 12.65 -3.73
N ASP A 82 12.23 13.92 -3.47
CA ASP A 82 13.14 14.40 -2.44
C ASP A 82 12.45 15.19 -1.31
N TRP A 83 11.13 15.04 -1.16
CA TRP A 83 10.37 15.80 -0.18
C TRP A 83 10.63 15.38 1.29
N GLY A 84 11.24 14.24 1.53
CA GLY A 84 11.48 13.70 2.86
C GLY A 84 10.40 12.75 3.33
N ASN A 85 10.41 12.42 4.62
CA ASN A 85 9.59 11.34 5.19
C ASN A 85 8.52 11.87 6.17
N TYR A 86 7.84 12.94 5.80
CA TYR A 86 6.71 13.45 6.57
C TYR A 86 5.41 12.79 6.13
N SER A 87 4.36 12.95 6.95
CA SER A 87 3.03 12.48 6.60
C SER A 87 2.50 13.18 5.34
N ILE A 88 1.68 12.48 4.57
CA ILE A 88 0.98 13.06 3.41
C ILE A 88 0.15 14.28 3.82
N ILE A 89 -0.35 14.32 5.04
CA ILE A 89 -1.09 15.46 5.58
C ILE A 89 -0.20 16.70 5.66
N HIS A 90 1.06 16.52 6.06
CA HIS A 90 2.04 17.61 6.06
C HIS A 90 2.21 18.22 4.68
N TYR A 91 2.35 17.38 3.65
CA TYR A 91 2.51 17.86 2.28
C TYR A 91 1.26 18.53 1.73
N LEU A 92 0.07 18.05 2.10
CA LEU A 92 -1.17 18.71 1.72
C LEU A 92 -1.24 20.14 2.26
N PHE A 93 -0.81 20.36 3.50
CA PHE A 93 -0.82 21.68 4.12
C PHE A 93 0.33 22.58 3.64
N THR A 94 1.50 22.03 3.35
CA THR A 94 2.69 22.83 2.99
C THR A 94 2.86 23.00 1.49
N LYS A 95 2.47 22.05 0.68
CA LYS A 95 2.66 22.03 -0.77
C LYS A 95 1.38 22.18 -1.56
N GLY A 96 0.23 21.97 -0.93
CA GLY A 96 -1.07 22.04 -1.57
C GLY A 96 -1.50 20.72 -2.22
N ARG A 97 -2.78 20.67 -2.58
CA ARG A 97 -3.43 19.46 -3.12
C ARG A 97 -2.81 19.00 -4.43
N GLN A 98 -2.63 19.92 -5.39
CA GLN A 98 -2.19 19.54 -6.74
C GLN A 98 -0.75 19.01 -6.73
N ALA A 99 0.16 19.69 -6.04
CA ALA A 99 1.55 19.24 -5.94
C ALA A 99 1.67 17.90 -5.20
N THR A 100 0.88 17.70 -4.15
CA THR A 100 0.85 16.45 -3.41
C THR A 100 0.29 15.30 -4.25
N LYS A 101 -0.74 15.58 -5.05
CA LYS A 101 -1.29 14.60 -5.98
C LYS A 101 -0.27 14.17 -7.04
N GLU A 102 0.48 15.11 -7.57
CA GLU A 102 1.51 14.84 -8.58
C GLU A 102 2.67 14.01 -8.04
N ILE A 103 3.12 14.27 -6.81
CA ILE A 103 4.25 13.55 -6.22
C ILE A 103 3.95 12.07 -6.01
N LEU A 104 2.68 11.69 -5.85
CA LEU A 104 2.29 10.29 -5.69
C LEU A 104 2.61 9.43 -6.91
N ASN A 105 2.90 10.04 -8.05
CA ASN A 105 3.31 9.33 -9.26
C ASN A 105 4.83 9.23 -9.40
N GLU A 106 5.60 9.83 -8.49
CA GLU A 106 7.05 9.82 -8.51
C GLU A 106 7.61 8.62 -7.75
N TYR A 107 7.43 7.45 -8.33
CA TYR A 107 7.97 6.21 -7.79
C TYR A 107 8.26 5.23 -8.92
N LYS A 108 9.02 4.18 -8.60
CA LYS A 108 9.18 3.02 -9.47
C LYS A 108 8.95 1.73 -8.68
N LEU A 109 8.56 0.68 -9.39
CA LEU A 109 8.41 -0.65 -8.80
C LEU A 109 9.69 -1.44 -9.08
N ILE A 110 10.26 -2.04 -8.04
CA ILE A 110 11.47 -2.86 -8.12
C ILE A 110 11.22 -4.26 -7.56
N ASN A 111 12.12 -5.19 -7.91
CA ASN A 111 12.09 -6.55 -7.38
C ASN A 111 12.59 -6.62 -5.94
#